data_f6a37f3b71c5405a1b376cf8613832c0
#
_entry.id   f6a37f3b71c5405a1b376cf8613832c0
#
_cell.length_a   1.000
_cell.length_b   1.000
_cell.length_c   1.000
_cell.angle_alpha   90.00
_cell.angle_beta   90.00
_cell.angle_gamma   90.00
#
_symmetry.space_group_name_H-M   'P 1'
#
loop_
_entity.id
_entity.type
_entity.pdbx_description
1 polymer ?
#
loop_
_entity_poly.entity_id
_entity_poly.type
_entity_poly.pdbx_seq_one_letter_code
_entity_poly.pdbx_strand_id
1 'polypeptide(L)'
;MLVLPGGIPGMPNLRDCAPLCNALVRFAEAGRGVAAICASPSILAELGILRGRRATANPGFQDVCAEHGAEVLPGERAVRDGNVITSQGMATATYFALEIVDYYLGKNAVDDVCEGIVLM
;
A
#
# COMPACT_ATOMS: atom_id res chain seq x y z
N MET A 1 6.01 -1.90 -10.53
CA MET A 1 5.52 -1.52 -9.18
C MET A 1 6.53 -1.90 -8.13
N LEU A 2 6.69 -1.06 -7.13
CA LEU A 2 7.42 -1.42 -5.91
C LEU A 2 6.40 -1.76 -4.83
N VAL A 3 6.55 -2.93 -4.21
CA VAL A 3 5.63 -3.44 -3.19
C VAL A 3 6.40 -3.66 -1.88
N LEU A 4 5.96 -3.00 -0.82
CA LEU A 4 6.59 -3.09 0.50
C LEU A 4 5.78 -4.02 1.40
N PRO A 5 6.35 -5.15 1.84
CA PRO A 5 5.73 -5.96 2.89
C PRO A 5 5.84 -5.25 4.24
N GLY A 6 5.04 -5.71 5.20
CA GLY A 6 5.08 -5.21 6.56
C GLY A 6 5.99 -6.02 7.47
N GLY A 7 5.67 -5.98 8.74
CA GLY A 7 6.38 -6.72 9.78
C GLY A 7 7.50 -5.91 10.45
N ILE A 8 7.79 -6.30 11.67
CA ILE A 8 8.86 -5.71 12.48
C ILE A 8 9.86 -6.86 12.76
N PRO A 9 11.16 -6.70 12.50
CA PRO A 9 11.88 -5.47 12.17
C PRO A 9 11.98 -5.14 10.67
N GLY A 10 11.25 -5.81 9.79
CA GLY A 10 11.35 -5.60 8.34
C GLY A 10 11.06 -4.16 7.94
N MET A 11 9.97 -3.57 8.45
CA MET A 11 9.59 -2.21 8.06
C MET A 11 10.67 -1.18 8.42
N PRO A 12 11.20 -1.12 9.65
CA PRO A 12 12.30 -0.19 9.95
C PRO A 12 13.52 -0.39 9.05
N ASN A 13 13.85 -1.63 8.71
CA ASN A 13 14.97 -1.92 7.82
C ASN A 13 14.72 -1.36 6.41
N LEU A 14 13.50 -1.49 5.90
CA LEU A 14 13.12 -0.90 4.61
C LEU A 14 13.17 0.63 4.67
N ARG A 15 12.64 1.21 5.74
CA ARG A 15 12.64 2.67 5.96
C ARG A 15 14.05 3.25 5.95
N ASP A 16 15.01 2.51 6.49
CA ASP A 16 16.40 2.96 6.62
C ASP A 16 17.24 2.68 5.36
N CYS A 17 16.64 2.09 4.32
CA CYS A 17 17.31 1.80 3.07
C CYS A 17 17.16 2.99 2.10
N ALA A 18 18.16 3.86 2.06
CA ALA A 18 18.12 5.07 1.23
C ALA A 18 17.92 4.79 -0.25
N PRO A 19 18.58 3.81 -0.90
CA PRO A 19 18.31 3.50 -2.31
C PRO A 19 16.85 3.11 -2.57
N LEU A 20 16.22 2.36 -1.66
CA LEU A 20 14.81 2.00 -1.77
C LEU A 20 13.92 3.24 -1.65
N CYS A 21 14.15 4.08 -0.65
CA CYS A 21 13.35 5.30 -0.44
C CYS A 21 13.45 6.24 -1.65
N ASN A 22 14.63 6.40 -2.22
CA ASN A 22 14.82 7.19 -3.43
C ASN A 22 14.05 6.60 -4.62
N ALA A 23 14.05 5.27 -4.77
CA ALA A 23 13.31 4.59 -5.82
C ALA A 23 11.79 4.73 -5.64
N LEU A 24 11.29 4.65 -4.40
CA LEU A 24 9.87 4.86 -4.10
C LEU A 24 9.40 6.24 -4.54
N VAL A 25 10.16 7.27 -4.21
CA VAL A 25 9.83 8.64 -4.59
C VAL A 25 9.84 8.79 -6.11
N ARG A 26 10.85 8.27 -6.80
CA ARG A 26 10.92 8.33 -8.27
C ARG A 26 9.76 7.61 -8.93
N PHE A 27 9.39 6.42 -8.43
CA PHE A 27 8.24 5.68 -8.96
C PHE A 27 6.94 6.46 -8.79
N ALA A 28 6.71 6.97 -7.59
CA ALA A 28 5.49 7.73 -7.29
C ALA A 28 5.37 8.98 -8.18
N GLU A 29 6.44 9.74 -8.30
CA GLU A 29 6.47 10.96 -9.12
C GLU A 29 6.31 10.67 -10.62
N ALA A 30 6.81 9.53 -11.08
CA ALA A 30 6.67 9.11 -12.48
C ALA A 30 5.29 8.48 -12.78
N GLY A 31 4.38 8.42 -11.81
CA GLY A 31 3.07 7.78 -11.98
C GLY A 31 3.13 6.25 -12.03
N ARG A 32 4.23 5.65 -11.61
CA ARG A 32 4.39 4.19 -11.56
C ARG A 32 3.86 3.66 -10.23
N GLY A 33 3.46 2.39 -10.20
CA GLY A 33 2.82 1.79 -9.04
C GLY A 33 3.72 1.71 -7.81
N VAL A 34 3.17 2.10 -6.66
CA VAL A 34 3.77 1.95 -5.34
C VAL A 34 2.73 1.35 -4.41
N ALA A 35 3.06 0.30 -3.70
CA ALA A 35 2.13 -0.37 -2.80
C ALA A 35 2.80 -0.75 -1.48
N ALA A 36 2.04 -0.68 -0.38
CA ALA A 36 2.55 -1.00 0.94
C ALA A 36 1.46 -1.54 1.84
N ILE A 37 1.79 -2.49 2.70
CA ILE A 37 0.85 -3.13 3.60
C ILE A 37 1.33 -3.10 5.05
N CYS A 38 0.38 -3.10 5.98
CA CYS A 38 0.59 -3.21 7.42
C CYS A 38 1.29 -1.98 7.99
N ALA A 39 2.52 -2.11 8.46
CA ALA A 39 3.31 -0.99 8.97
C ALA A 39 3.91 -0.12 7.85
N SER A 40 4.11 -0.68 6.67
CA SER A 40 4.90 -0.06 5.60
C SER A 40 4.26 1.15 4.90
N PRO A 41 2.92 1.35 4.91
CA PRO A 41 2.39 2.63 4.44
C PRO A 41 2.96 3.84 5.19
N SER A 42 3.43 3.68 6.44
CA SER A 42 4.10 4.75 7.17
C SER A 42 5.39 5.23 6.48
N ILE A 43 6.08 4.34 5.77
CA ILE A 43 7.26 4.73 4.98
C ILE A 43 6.84 5.68 3.84
N LEU A 44 5.77 5.33 3.13
CA LEU A 44 5.24 6.18 2.05
C LEU A 44 4.79 7.53 2.59
N ALA A 45 4.16 7.53 3.78
CA ALA A 45 3.72 8.75 4.44
C ALA A 45 4.90 9.67 4.78
N GLU A 46 5.93 9.13 5.41
CA GLU A 46 7.13 9.89 5.79
C GLU A 46 7.88 10.45 4.58
N LEU A 47 7.83 9.76 3.44
CA LEU A 47 8.40 10.24 2.18
C LEU A 47 7.55 11.28 1.46
N GLY A 48 6.37 11.62 1.97
CA GLY A 48 5.45 12.58 1.35
C GLY A 48 4.58 12.00 0.24
N ILE A 49 4.68 10.70 -0.04
CA ILE A 49 3.94 10.04 -1.13
C ILE A 49 2.43 9.99 -0.86
N LEU A 50 2.03 9.90 0.41
CA LEU A 50 0.61 9.82 0.78
C LEU A 50 -0.06 11.18 0.99
N ARG A 51 0.66 12.29 0.86
CA ARG A 51 0.09 13.62 1.07
C ARG A 51 -1.05 13.89 0.09
N GLY A 52 -2.22 14.22 0.63
CA GLY A 52 -3.42 14.48 -0.15
C GLY A 52 -4.05 13.24 -0.77
N ARG A 53 -3.59 12.04 -0.43
CA ARG A 53 -4.15 10.78 -0.94
C ARG A 53 -4.95 10.06 0.13
N ARG A 54 -5.95 9.31 -0.33
CA ARG A 54 -6.64 8.31 0.51
C ARG A 54 -5.70 7.14 0.71
N ALA A 55 -5.64 6.62 1.94
CA ALA A 55 -4.77 5.51 2.28
C ALA A 55 -5.28 4.78 3.52
N THR A 56 -4.73 3.60 3.77
CA THR A 56 -4.91 2.89 5.02
C THR A 56 -3.59 2.25 5.44
N ALA A 57 -3.54 1.76 6.67
CA ALA A 57 -2.37 1.10 7.24
C ALA A 57 -2.83 0.24 8.41
N ASN A 58 -1.92 -0.53 8.99
CA ASN A 58 -2.20 -1.17 10.26
C ASN A 58 -2.62 -0.11 11.30
N PRO A 59 -3.63 -0.40 12.14
CA PRO A 59 -4.14 0.59 13.10
C PRO A 59 -3.05 1.30 13.92
N GLY A 60 -1.97 0.61 14.27
CA GLY A 60 -0.85 1.21 14.99
C GLY A 60 -0.04 2.24 14.19
N PHE A 61 -0.26 2.34 12.89
CA PHE A 61 0.48 3.23 11.98
C PHE A 61 -0.41 4.23 11.24
N GLN A 62 -1.73 4.20 11.50
CA GLN A 62 -2.67 5.11 10.84
C GLN A 62 -2.44 6.57 11.24
N ASP A 63 -2.09 6.82 12.50
CA ASP A 63 -1.81 8.18 12.98
C ASP A 63 -0.62 8.81 12.27
N VAL A 64 0.44 8.03 12.04
CA VAL A 64 1.63 8.51 11.29
C VAL A 64 1.21 8.91 9.86
N CYS A 65 0.38 8.11 9.21
CA CYS A 65 -0.11 8.44 7.87
C CYS A 65 -0.92 9.74 7.88
N ALA A 66 -1.81 9.90 8.83
CA ALA A 66 -2.63 11.11 8.97
C ALA A 66 -1.77 12.35 9.25
N GLU A 67 -0.77 12.24 10.11
CA GLU A 67 0.16 13.33 10.44
C GLU A 67 0.93 13.82 9.21
N HIS A 68 1.17 12.93 8.25
CA HIS A 68 1.86 13.27 7.00
C HIS A 68 0.89 13.61 5.85
N GLY A 69 -0.35 13.91 6.15
CA GLY A 69 -1.31 14.47 5.21
C GLY A 69 -2.14 13.48 4.42
N ALA A 70 -2.14 12.19 4.79
CA ALA A 70 -3.04 11.21 4.18
C ALA A 70 -4.47 11.36 4.73
N GLU A 71 -5.45 11.12 3.86
CA GLU A 71 -6.82 10.84 4.29
C GLU A 71 -6.93 9.37 4.64
N VAL A 72 -6.85 9.05 5.92
CA VAL A 72 -6.87 7.66 6.39
C VAL A 72 -8.29 7.11 6.40
N LEU A 73 -8.45 5.93 5.79
CA LEU A 73 -9.72 5.18 5.75
C LEU A 73 -9.59 3.93 6.61
N PRO A 74 -9.86 4.01 7.92
CA PRO A 74 -9.57 2.91 8.84
C PRO A 74 -10.46 1.69 8.67
N GLY A 75 -11.61 1.84 8.02
CA GLY A 75 -12.54 0.74 7.76
C GLY A 75 -12.27 -0.03 6.47
N GLU A 76 -11.32 0.41 5.65
CA GLU A 76 -11.06 -0.21 4.36
C GLU A 76 -9.99 -1.29 4.46
N ARG A 77 -10.23 -2.43 3.79
CA ARG A 77 -9.27 -3.54 3.73
C ARG A 77 -8.06 -3.19 2.88
N ALA A 78 -8.30 -2.51 1.77
CA ALA A 78 -7.27 -1.97 0.89
C ALA A 78 -7.79 -0.69 0.26
N VAL A 79 -6.90 0.25 0.00
CA VAL A 79 -7.22 1.53 -0.63
C VAL A 79 -6.30 1.74 -1.81
N ARG A 80 -6.90 2.04 -2.96
CA ARG A 80 -6.16 2.48 -4.15
C ARG A 80 -6.51 3.94 -4.44
N ASP A 81 -5.49 4.77 -4.54
CA ASP A 81 -5.63 6.16 -4.97
C ASP A 81 -4.59 6.41 -6.06
N GLY A 82 -5.05 6.46 -7.31
CA GLY A 82 -4.16 6.57 -8.45
C GLY A 82 -3.20 5.38 -8.54
N ASN A 83 -1.91 5.68 -8.48
CA ASN A 83 -0.83 4.70 -8.57
C ASN A 83 -0.36 4.18 -7.20
N VAL A 84 -1.05 4.52 -6.13
CA VAL A 84 -0.67 4.13 -4.76
C VAL A 84 -1.72 3.20 -4.16
N ILE A 85 -1.27 2.06 -3.64
CA ILE A 85 -2.13 1.04 -3.02
C ILE A 85 -1.62 0.75 -1.61
N THR A 86 -2.52 0.80 -0.62
CA THR A 86 -2.19 0.53 0.78
C THR A 86 -3.19 -0.44 1.40
N SER A 87 -2.76 -1.17 2.44
CA SER A 87 -3.61 -2.13 3.14
C SER A 87 -3.16 -2.29 4.59
N GLN A 88 -3.97 -2.97 5.43
CA GLN A 88 -3.85 -2.92 6.88
C GLN A 88 -3.01 -4.02 7.52
N GLY A 89 -3.01 -5.23 6.98
CA GLY A 89 -2.31 -6.32 7.64
C GLY A 89 -2.51 -7.69 7.00
N MET A 90 -2.06 -8.73 7.69
CA MET A 90 -2.09 -10.11 7.16
C MET A 90 -3.48 -10.54 6.67
N ALA A 91 -4.52 -10.25 7.45
CA ALA A 91 -5.88 -10.67 7.10
C ALA A 91 -6.46 -9.89 5.92
N THR A 92 -5.87 -8.77 5.53
CA THR A 92 -6.30 -8.00 4.35
C THR A 92 -5.39 -8.19 3.14
N ALA A 93 -4.39 -9.05 3.23
CA ALA A 93 -3.40 -9.23 2.17
C ALA A 93 -4.02 -9.69 0.84
N THR A 94 -5.06 -10.52 0.89
CA THR A 94 -5.78 -10.94 -0.32
C THR A 94 -6.40 -9.73 -1.04
N TYR A 95 -7.04 -8.84 -0.30
CA TYR A 95 -7.66 -7.63 -0.88
C TYR A 95 -6.60 -6.66 -1.42
N PHE A 96 -5.47 -6.56 -0.74
CA PHE A 96 -4.31 -5.82 -1.23
C PHE A 96 -3.82 -6.36 -2.58
N ALA A 97 -3.66 -7.67 -2.68
CA ALA A 97 -3.25 -8.32 -3.91
C ALA A 97 -4.27 -8.12 -5.04
N LEU A 98 -5.57 -8.20 -4.73
CA LEU A 98 -6.64 -7.99 -5.72
C LEU A 98 -6.65 -6.57 -6.27
N GLU A 99 -6.34 -5.56 -5.45
CA GLU A 99 -6.19 -4.19 -5.94
C GLU A 99 -5.01 -4.06 -6.92
N ILE A 100 -3.92 -4.78 -6.66
CA ILE A 100 -2.77 -4.81 -7.59
C ILE A 100 -3.15 -5.50 -8.90
N VAL A 101 -3.89 -6.61 -8.83
CA VAL A 101 -4.40 -7.30 -10.03
C VAL A 101 -5.30 -6.36 -10.83
N ASP A 102 -6.23 -5.68 -10.18
CA ASP A 102 -7.13 -4.73 -10.85
C ASP A 102 -6.35 -3.59 -11.51
N TYR A 103 -5.35 -3.08 -10.83
CA TYR A 103 -4.51 -1.99 -11.33
C TYR A 103 -3.83 -2.33 -12.67
N TYR A 104 -3.36 -3.57 -12.82
CA TYR A 104 -2.64 -3.99 -14.03
C TYR A 104 -3.51 -4.69 -15.06
N LEU A 105 -4.49 -5.48 -14.63
CA LEU A 105 -5.19 -6.42 -15.50
C LEU A 105 -6.71 -6.20 -15.56
N GLY A 106 -7.26 -5.39 -14.66
CA GLY A 106 -8.69 -5.05 -14.66
C GLY A 106 -9.58 -6.05 -13.94
N LYS A 107 -10.86 -5.73 -13.93
CA LYS A 107 -11.92 -6.43 -13.17
C LYS A 107 -12.08 -7.90 -13.52
N ASN A 108 -12.01 -8.25 -14.81
CA ASN A 108 -12.19 -9.64 -15.23
C ASN A 108 -11.09 -10.54 -14.65
N ALA A 109 -9.85 -10.04 -14.60
CA ALA A 109 -8.76 -10.77 -13.98
C ALA A 109 -8.96 -10.92 -12.46
N VAL A 110 -9.52 -9.91 -11.80
CA VAL A 110 -9.87 -9.99 -10.37
C VAL A 110 -10.91 -11.11 -10.16
N ASP A 111 -11.96 -11.15 -10.98
CA ASP A 111 -12.99 -12.18 -10.86
C ASP A 111 -12.41 -13.58 -11.05
N ASP A 112 -11.55 -13.77 -12.04
CA ASP A 112 -10.87 -15.04 -12.29
C ASP A 112 -10.00 -15.48 -11.10
N VAL A 113 -9.26 -14.54 -10.52
CA VAL A 113 -8.44 -14.82 -9.33
C VAL A 113 -9.33 -15.18 -8.14
N CYS A 114 -10.39 -14.41 -7.89
CA CYS A 114 -11.32 -14.67 -6.79
C CYS A 114 -11.90 -16.08 -6.88
N GLU A 115 -12.32 -16.50 -8.09
CA GLU A 115 -12.82 -17.84 -8.31
C GLU A 115 -11.73 -18.89 -8.05
N GLY A 116 -10.53 -18.66 -8.60
CA GLY A 116 -9.41 -19.61 -8.46
C GLY A 116 -8.95 -19.84 -7.04
N ILE A 117 -8.97 -18.80 -6.19
CA ILE A 117 -8.59 -18.89 -4.78
C ILE A 117 -9.76 -19.21 -3.86
N VAL A 118 -10.96 -19.39 -4.42
CA VAL A 118 -12.19 -19.67 -3.66
C VAL A 118 -12.48 -18.55 -2.63
N LEU A 119 -12.32 -17.31 -3.02
CA LEU A 119 -12.65 -16.18 -2.16
C LEU A 119 -14.17 -16.06 -2.04
N MET A 120 -14.65 -16.24 -0.81
CA MET A 120 -16.07 -16.26 -0.50
C MET A 120 -16.52 -14.99 0.22
#